data_7c0cbb94b618e8739883b72eeddd1439
#
_entry.id   7c0cbb94b618e8739883b72eeddd1439
#
_cell.length_a   1.000
_cell.length_b   1.000
_cell.length_c   1.000
_cell.angle_alpha   90.00
_cell.angle_beta   90.00
_cell.angle_gamma   90.00
#
_symmetry.space_group_name_H-M   'P 1'
#
loop_
_entity.id
_entity.type
_entity.pdbx_description
1 polymer ?
#
loop_
_entity_poly.entity_id
_entity_poly.type
_entity_poly.pdbx_seq_one_letter_code
_entity_poly.pdbx_strand_id
1 'polypeptide(L)'
;MGKIIIAGIGPGSKEDITPAVLEAVRLADAIVGYKYYFQFIEPYVKDGCQCIDTGMKKERERAEQAFLLAETGKTVVVISSGDAGLYGMAPLVYEMAEAKGSDIIIETLPGISAFQKAASLLGAPIGHDTCIISLSDLMTPWEVIERRIKAAATGDFVTAVYNPKSHGRYWQLYRLQELFLMERSADTPVGYVRQAGRPEQEVKVTTLGAFDPEDIDMFTVVLIGNSQSYIADGKIITPRGYYRSEKCEVKSEKIGASIMIESFRTIASELKKDYPLDHKWALLHAIHTTADFDMEDILYTDPKAVETLYNKVKDGSLKTIVTDVTMVTSGIRKGALSRLGVEAKCYLSDPRVAAAQTQDITRTQAGIRLAVEEHPDALFAFGNAPTALMELCDLIRKGKAHPAGIIAAPVGFVHVRESKHMVKPFRDIPKIIVEGRKGGSNLAATLCNAILTFDDAAQLKPGRDL
;
A
#
# COMPACT_ATOMS: atom_id res chain seq x y z
N MET A 1 10.98 -23.90 -46.39
CA MET A 1 10.72 -24.25 -45.01
C MET A 1 9.41 -23.60 -44.66
N GLY A 2 8.43 -24.34 -44.13
CA GLY A 2 7.14 -23.75 -43.81
C GLY A 2 7.21 -22.81 -42.62
N LYS A 3 6.17 -21.98 -42.45
CA LYS A 3 6.10 -20.98 -41.40
C LYS A 3 4.68 -20.97 -40.79
N ILE A 4 4.58 -20.79 -39.48
CA ILE A 4 3.34 -20.55 -38.79
C ILE A 4 3.33 -19.10 -38.28
N ILE A 5 2.29 -18.35 -38.63
CA ILE A 5 2.06 -16.98 -38.12
C ILE A 5 0.81 -17.02 -37.27
N ILE A 6 0.93 -16.73 -36.00
CA ILE A 6 -0.20 -16.63 -35.07
C ILE A 6 -0.66 -15.19 -35.03
N ALA A 7 -1.86 -14.91 -35.54
CA ALA A 7 -2.33 -13.56 -35.79
C ALA A 7 -3.50 -13.18 -34.91
N GLY A 8 -3.36 -12.13 -34.11
CA GLY A 8 -4.43 -11.51 -33.34
C GLY A 8 -5.26 -10.59 -34.23
N ILE A 9 -6.48 -11.02 -34.57
CA ILE A 9 -7.37 -10.30 -35.50
C ILE A 9 -8.23 -9.20 -34.84
N GLY A 10 -7.90 -8.80 -33.63
CA GLY A 10 -8.70 -7.82 -32.89
C GLY A 10 -10.03 -8.37 -32.36
N PRO A 11 -10.83 -7.52 -31.67
CA PRO A 11 -12.03 -7.97 -30.95
C PRO A 11 -13.24 -8.18 -31.85
N GLY A 12 -13.26 -7.68 -33.09
CA GLY A 12 -14.35 -7.96 -34.02
C GLY A 12 -14.65 -6.86 -35.04
N SER A 13 -14.02 -5.68 -34.98
CA SER A 13 -14.14 -4.67 -36.05
C SER A 13 -12.95 -4.74 -37.00
N LYS A 14 -13.18 -4.44 -38.29
CA LYS A 14 -12.14 -4.41 -39.30
C LYS A 14 -11.06 -3.33 -39.02
N GLU A 15 -11.46 -2.26 -38.39
CA GLU A 15 -10.59 -1.13 -38.03
C GLU A 15 -9.60 -1.51 -36.91
N ASP A 16 -9.89 -2.53 -36.15
CA ASP A 16 -9.06 -3.02 -35.05
C ASP A 16 -8.07 -4.12 -35.49
N ILE A 17 -8.08 -4.50 -36.78
CA ILE A 17 -7.11 -5.45 -37.34
C ILE A 17 -5.84 -4.67 -37.72
N THR A 18 -4.70 -5.09 -37.22
CA THR A 18 -3.44 -4.38 -37.54
C THR A 18 -3.02 -4.61 -39.00
N PRO A 19 -2.33 -3.63 -39.63
CA PRO A 19 -1.82 -3.80 -40.99
C PRO A 19 -0.94 -5.04 -41.19
N ALA A 20 -0.11 -5.38 -40.20
CA ALA A 20 0.74 -6.56 -40.23
C ALA A 20 -0.08 -7.87 -40.31
N VAL A 21 -1.18 -7.94 -39.56
CA VAL A 21 -2.11 -9.10 -39.60
C VAL A 21 -2.82 -9.19 -40.94
N LEU A 22 -3.31 -8.06 -41.48
CA LEU A 22 -3.92 -8.02 -42.81
C LEU A 22 -2.96 -8.51 -43.91
N GLU A 23 -1.70 -8.09 -43.85
CA GLU A 23 -0.67 -8.53 -44.82
C GLU A 23 -0.39 -10.01 -44.67
N ALA A 24 -0.26 -10.53 -43.46
CA ALA A 24 -0.09 -11.96 -43.22
C ALA A 24 -1.25 -12.79 -43.78
N VAL A 25 -2.51 -12.32 -43.58
CA VAL A 25 -3.71 -12.97 -44.13
C VAL A 25 -3.70 -12.98 -45.67
N ARG A 26 -3.34 -11.87 -46.29
CA ARG A 26 -3.25 -11.75 -47.76
C ARG A 26 -2.19 -12.67 -48.39
N LEU A 27 -1.10 -12.90 -47.69
CA LEU A 27 0.00 -13.72 -48.17
C LEU A 27 -0.11 -15.21 -47.82
N ALA A 28 -1.00 -15.58 -46.90
CA ALA A 28 -1.16 -16.91 -46.38
C ALA A 28 -1.46 -17.96 -47.49
N ASP A 29 -0.80 -19.11 -47.42
CA ASP A 29 -1.15 -20.28 -48.25
C ASP A 29 -2.27 -21.09 -47.61
N ALA A 30 -2.34 -21.03 -46.28
CA ALA A 30 -3.44 -21.60 -45.52
C ALA A 30 -3.77 -20.75 -44.30
N ILE A 31 -5.05 -20.71 -43.91
CA ILE A 31 -5.52 -20.05 -42.70
C ILE A 31 -6.28 -21.08 -41.87
N VAL A 32 -5.93 -21.19 -40.60
CA VAL A 32 -6.58 -22.08 -39.62
C VAL A 32 -7.20 -21.26 -38.52
N GLY A 33 -8.46 -21.50 -38.19
CA GLY A 33 -9.16 -20.69 -37.20
C GLY A 33 -10.47 -21.29 -36.68
N TYR A 34 -11.08 -20.61 -35.70
CA TYR A 34 -12.43 -20.88 -35.32
C TYR A 34 -13.41 -20.33 -36.38
N LYS A 35 -14.37 -21.13 -36.78
CA LYS A 35 -15.33 -20.81 -37.87
C LYS A 35 -15.89 -19.39 -37.84
N TYR A 36 -16.31 -18.94 -36.65
CA TYR A 36 -16.88 -17.62 -36.46
C TYR A 36 -15.91 -16.45 -36.77
N TYR A 37 -14.58 -16.66 -36.67
CA TYR A 37 -13.60 -15.61 -36.87
C TYR A 37 -13.29 -15.33 -38.34
N PHE A 38 -13.58 -16.27 -39.23
CA PHE A 38 -13.33 -16.09 -40.66
C PHE A 38 -14.12 -14.92 -41.27
N GLN A 39 -15.35 -14.65 -40.79
CA GLN A 39 -16.15 -13.51 -41.25
C GLN A 39 -15.45 -12.14 -41.13
N PHE A 40 -14.50 -12.01 -40.20
CA PHE A 40 -13.77 -10.73 -39.98
C PHE A 40 -12.60 -10.56 -40.94
N ILE A 41 -12.08 -11.64 -41.55
CA ILE A 41 -10.93 -11.61 -42.43
C ILE A 41 -11.25 -12.01 -43.88
N GLU A 42 -12.42 -12.56 -44.16
CA GLU A 42 -12.84 -13.06 -45.47
C GLU A 42 -12.54 -12.09 -46.62
N PRO A 43 -12.79 -10.76 -46.50
CA PRO A 43 -12.50 -9.81 -47.58
C PRO A 43 -11.02 -9.67 -47.94
N TYR A 44 -10.12 -10.18 -47.10
CA TYR A 44 -8.68 -10.02 -47.24
C TYR A 44 -7.96 -11.33 -47.63
N VAL A 45 -8.70 -12.43 -47.66
CA VAL A 45 -8.15 -13.77 -48.03
C VAL A 45 -7.93 -13.87 -49.54
N LYS A 46 -6.74 -14.23 -49.95
CA LYS A 46 -6.43 -14.40 -51.38
C LYS A 46 -7.12 -15.60 -52.02
N ASP A 47 -7.37 -15.52 -53.31
CA ASP A 47 -7.86 -16.64 -54.08
C ASP A 47 -6.91 -17.84 -53.98
N GLY A 48 -7.52 -19.04 -53.75
CA GLY A 48 -6.74 -20.28 -53.62
C GLY A 48 -6.12 -20.54 -52.22
N CYS A 49 -6.29 -19.64 -51.27
CA CYS A 49 -5.91 -19.88 -49.88
C CYS A 49 -6.75 -21.01 -49.25
N GLN A 50 -6.10 -21.96 -48.60
CA GLN A 50 -6.77 -23.07 -47.95
C GLN A 50 -7.30 -22.62 -46.56
N CYS A 51 -8.61 -22.45 -46.42
CA CYS A 51 -9.22 -22.08 -45.13
C CYS A 51 -9.69 -23.35 -44.40
N ILE A 52 -9.21 -23.56 -43.18
CA ILE A 52 -9.58 -24.69 -42.32
C ILE A 52 -10.30 -24.12 -41.08
N ASP A 53 -11.60 -24.35 -41.01
CA ASP A 53 -12.36 -24.02 -39.84
C ASP A 53 -12.39 -25.20 -38.86
N THR A 54 -12.28 -24.90 -37.59
CA THR A 54 -12.43 -25.86 -36.50
C THR A 54 -13.51 -25.38 -35.53
N GLY A 55 -14.17 -26.33 -34.89
CA GLY A 55 -15.22 -26.01 -33.92
C GLY A 55 -14.70 -25.36 -32.63
N MET A 56 -15.65 -24.99 -31.78
CA MET A 56 -15.38 -24.51 -30.42
C MET A 56 -14.74 -25.64 -29.59
N LYS A 57 -13.80 -25.29 -28.66
CA LYS A 57 -13.06 -26.23 -27.81
C LYS A 57 -12.13 -27.20 -28.59
N LYS A 58 -11.73 -26.84 -29.80
CA LYS A 58 -10.82 -27.61 -30.64
C LYS A 58 -9.48 -26.89 -30.88
N GLU A 59 -9.01 -26.20 -29.86
CA GLU A 59 -7.76 -25.39 -29.95
C GLU A 59 -6.56 -26.27 -30.29
N ARG A 60 -6.44 -27.45 -29.69
CA ARG A 60 -5.36 -28.40 -29.93
C ARG A 60 -5.40 -28.94 -31.38
N GLU A 61 -6.58 -29.34 -31.86
CA GLU A 61 -6.78 -29.79 -33.25
C GLU A 61 -6.42 -28.68 -34.25
N ARG A 62 -6.75 -27.42 -33.93
CA ARG A 62 -6.40 -26.23 -34.72
C ARG A 62 -4.90 -26.04 -34.83
N ALA A 63 -4.18 -26.15 -33.71
CA ALA A 63 -2.73 -26.08 -33.70
C ALA A 63 -2.09 -27.25 -34.48
N GLU A 64 -2.57 -28.48 -34.31
CA GLU A 64 -2.09 -29.67 -35.05
C GLU A 64 -2.25 -29.51 -36.57
N GLN A 65 -3.40 -28.99 -37.03
CA GLN A 65 -3.60 -28.72 -38.48
C GLN A 65 -2.62 -27.65 -39.01
N ALA A 66 -2.31 -26.64 -38.21
CA ALA A 66 -1.33 -25.63 -38.61
C ALA A 66 0.08 -26.23 -38.79
N PHE A 67 0.51 -27.13 -37.90
CA PHE A 67 1.77 -27.83 -38.03
C PHE A 67 1.80 -28.73 -39.27
N LEU A 68 0.78 -29.56 -39.47
CA LEU A 68 0.69 -30.44 -40.62
C LEU A 68 0.81 -29.71 -41.97
N LEU A 69 0.19 -28.54 -42.08
CA LEU A 69 0.26 -27.70 -43.27
C LEU A 69 1.65 -27.05 -43.42
N ALA A 70 2.22 -26.54 -42.31
CA ALA A 70 3.55 -25.91 -42.37
C ALA A 70 4.65 -26.93 -42.71
N GLU A 71 4.54 -28.20 -42.29
CA GLU A 71 5.46 -29.30 -42.67
C GLU A 71 5.50 -29.53 -44.18
N THR A 72 4.42 -29.18 -44.92
CA THR A 72 4.40 -29.23 -46.40
C THR A 72 5.06 -28.01 -47.05
N GLY A 73 5.67 -27.12 -46.30
CA GLY A 73 6.37 -25.93 -46.82
C GLY A 73 5.49 -24.67 -46.92
N LYS A 74 4.23 -24.70 -46.46
CA LYS A 74 3.28 -23.60 -46.54
C LYS A 74 3.52 -22.54 -45.49
N THR A 75 3.13 -21.28 -45.78
CA THR A 75 2.92 -20.21 -44.81
C THR A 75 1.51 -20.31 -44.28
N VAL A 76 1.36 -20.67 -43.00
CA VAL A 76 0.10 -20.92 -42.35
C VAL A 76 -0.20 -19.79 -41.34
N VAL A 77 -1.38 -19.16 -41.46
CA VAL A 77 -1.84 -18.17 -40.47
C VAL A 77 -2.84 -18.82 -39.54
N VAL A 78 -2.56 -18.77 -38.24
CA VAL A 78 -3.51 -19.18 -37.16
C VAL A 78 -4.16 -17.96 -36.62
N ILE A 79 -5.45 -17.77 -36.89
CA ILE A 79 -6.19 -16.61 -36.41
C ILE A 79 -6.72 -16.79 -34.99
N SER A 80 -6.57 -15.74 -34.17
CA SER A 80 -7.05 -15.66 -32.79
C SER A 80 -7.81 -14.38 -32.59
N SER A 81 -8.99 -14.42 -31.95
CA SER A 81 -9.73 -13.19 -31.61
C SER A 81 -8.96 -12.38 -30.56
N GLY A 82 -9.05 -11.05 -30.64
CA GLY A 82 -8.28 -10.16 -29.79
C GLY A 82 -6.79 -10.22 -30.09
N ASP A 83 -5.98 -10.33 -29.05
CA ASP A 83 -4.54 -10.58 -29.15
C ASP A 83 -4.24 -12.08 -29.10
N ALA A 84 -3.27 -12.51 -29.89
CA ALA A 84 -2.91 -13.93 -30.01
C ALA A 84 -2.21 -14.47 -28.76
N GLY A 85 -1.53 -13.63 -27.99
CA GLY A 85 -0.80 -13.98 -26.76
C GLY A 85 -1.64 -13.91 -25.49
N LEU A 86 -2.70 -13.07 -25.48
CA LEU A 86 -3.54 -12.89 -24.30
C LEU A 86 -4.72 -13.88 -24.31
N TYR A 87 -4.60 -14.99 -23.59
CA TYR A 87 -5.54 -16.10 -23.57
C TYR A 87 -5.91 -16.64 -24.97
N GLY A 88 -5.05 -16.40 -25.96
CA GLY A 88 -5.21 -16.77 -27.35
C GLY A 88 -4.43 -18.04 -27.74
N MET A 89 -4.20 -18.21 -29.04
CA MET A 89 -3.61 -19.43 -29.59
C MET A 89 -2.07 -19.51 -29.45
N ALA A 90 -1.38 -18.39 -29.18
CA ALA A 90 0.08 -18.38 -29.20
C ALA A 90 0.71 -19.33 -28.16
N PRO A 91 0.32 -19.32 -26.88
CA PRO A 91 0.91 -20.24 -25.89
C PRO A 91 0.82 -21.70 -26.33
N LEU A 92 -0.35 -22.14 -26.82
CA LEU A 92 -0.56 -23.52 -27.24
C LEU A 92 0.31 -23.93 -28.44
N VAL A 93 0.48 -23.03 -29.41
CA VAL A 93 1.30 -23.30 -30.59
C VAL A 93 2.77 -23.42 -30.19
N TYR A 94 3.29 -22.56 -29.34
CA TYR A 94 4.67 -22.65 -28.84
C TYR A 94 4.90 -23.91 -27.98
N GLU A 95 3.98 -24.25 -27.05
CA GLU A 95 4.05 -25.48 -26.28
C GLU A 95 4.07 -26.74 -27.18
N MET A 96 3.24 -26.74 -28.24
CA MET A 96 3.18 -27.84 -29.18
C MET A 96 4.47 -27.94 -30.02
N ALA A 97 5.07 -26.82 -30.41
CA ALA A 97 6.35 -26.80 -31.12
C ALA A 97 7.46 -27.45 -30.29
N GLU A 98 7.56 -27.05 -29.02
CA GLU A 98 8.50 -27.61 -28.06
C GLU A 98 8.29 -29.13 -27.89
N ALA A 99 7.05 -29.56 -27.65
CA ALA A 99 6.68 -30.95 -27.42
C ALA A 99 6.98 -31.85 -28.68
N LYS A 100 6.91 -31.28 -29.88
CA LYS A 100 7.19 -31.96 -31.15
C LYS A 100 8.67 -31.90 -31.54
N GLY A 101 9.48 -31.06 -30.90
CA GLY A 101 10.85 -30.75 -31.36
C GLY A 101 10.86 -30.17 -32.77
N SER A 102 9.91 -29.28 -33.07
CA SER A 102 9.68 -28.77 -34.45
C SER A 102 10.61 -27.62 -34.80
N ASP A 103 11.25 -27.66 -35.97
CA ASP A 103 12.10 -26.58 -36.52
C ASP A 103 11.29 -25.57 -37.36
N ILE A 104 9.95 -25.63 -37.36
CA ILE A 104 9.09 -24.71 -38.09
C ILE A 104 9.23 -23.30 -37.48
N ILE A 105 9.43 -22.29 -38.33
CA ILE A 105 9.50 -20.90 -37.89
C ILE A 105 8.11 -20.45 -37.41
N ILE A 106 8.03 -19.99 -36.18
CA ILE A 106 6.81 -19.47 -35.58
C ILE A 106 6.97 -17.99 -35.32
N GLU A 107 5.99 -17.19 -35.74
CA GLU A 107 5.90 -15.75 -35.51
C GLU A 107 4.57 -15.43 -34.91
N THR A 108 4.54 -14.50 -33.94
CA THR A 108 3.29 -13.98 -33.34
C THR A 108 3.10 -12.52 -33.73
N LEU A 109 1.95 -12.23 -34.35
CA LEU A 109 1.53 -10.86 -34.65
C LEU A 109 0.47 -10.43 -33.62
N PRO A 110 0.72 -9.32 -32.87
CA PRO A 110 -0.20 -8.85 -31.86
C PRO A 110 -1.49 -8.33 -32.47
N GLY A 111 -2.57 -8.42 -31.69
CA GLY A 111 -3.85 -7.82 -32.01
C GLY A 111 -4.37 -6.94 -30.87
N ILE A 112 -5.36 -6.12 -31.15
CA ILE A 112 -6.03 -5.32 -30.10
C ILE A 112 -6.86 -6.26 -29.24
N SER A 113 -6.54 -6.32 -27.95
CA SER A 113 -7.26 -7.17 -27.00
C SER A 113 -8.65 -6.62 -26.68
N ALA A 114 -9.59 -7.51 -26.38
CA ALA A 114 -10.96 -7.10 -26.05
C ALA A 114 -11.05 -6.16 -24.86
N PHE A 115 -10.16 -6.27 -23.84
CA PHE A 115 -10.14 -5.34 -22.72
C PHE A 115 -9.68 -3.93 -23.11
N GLN A 116 -8.75 -3.80 -24.04
CA GLN A 116 -8.29 -2.50 -24.55
C GLN A 116 -9.42 -1.80 -25.33
N LYS A 117 -10.14 -2.55 -26.16
CA LYS A 117 -11.33 -2.03 -26.85
C LYS A 117 -12.42 -1.66 -25.85
N ALA A 118 -12.70 -2.51 -24.87
CA ALA A 118 -13.65 -2.20 -23.80
C ALA A 118 -13.25 -0.94 -23.02
N ALA A 119 -11.97 -0.81 -22.66
CA ALA A 119 -11.45 0.37 -21.95
C ALA A 119 -11.69 1.66 -22.77
N SER A 120 -11.39 1.66 -24.07
CA SER A 120 -11.61 2.82 -24.94
C SER A 120 -13.08 3.25 -25.03
N LEU A 121 -14.00 2.30 -24.97
CA LEU A 121 -15.44 2.56 -24.97
C LEU A 121 -15.94 3.09 -23.62
N LEU A 122 -15.35 2.61 -22.53
CA LEU A 122 -15.67 3.01 -21.16
C LEU A 122 -15.03 4.35 -20.75
N GLY A 123 -14.06 4.88 -21.50
CA GLY A 123 -13.33 6.11 -21.20
C GLY A 123 -11.83 5.88 -21.06
N ALA A 124 -11.28 6.07 -19.87
CA ALA A 124 -9.87 5.86 -19.56
C ALA A 124 -9.68 5.06 -18.25
N PRO A 125 -10.30 3.88 -18.10
CA PRO A 125 -10.21 3.10 -16.85
C PRO A 125 -8.81 2.52 -16.60
N ILE A 126 -8.04 2.22 -17.66
CA ILE A 126 -6.70 1.59 -17.60
C ILE A 126 -5.56 2.62 -17.61
N GLY A 127 -5.81 3.83 -17.10
CA GLY A 127 -4.80 4.90 -17.03
C GLY A 127 -3.70 4.64 -16.00
N HIS A 128 -3.83 3.64 -15.15
CA HIS A 128 -2.88 3.25 -14.11
C HIS A 128 -2.57 1.75 -14.18
N ASP A 129 -1.84 1.22 -13.18
CA ASP A 129 -1.46 -0.19 -13.12
C ASP A 129 -2.68 -1.10 -13.25
N THR A 130 -2.60 -2.03 -14.19
CA THR A 130 -3.74 -2.86 -14.58
C THR A 130 -3.34 -4.33 -14.56
N CYS A 131 -4.16 -5.18 -13.97
CA CYS A 131 -4.04 -6.62 -14.06
C CYS A 131 -5.16 -7.24 -14.88
N ILE A 132 -4.90 -8.41 -15.47
CA ILE A 132 -5.84 -9.14 -16.31
C ILE A 132 -6.03 -10.52 -15.69
N ILE A 133 -7.29 -10.88 -15.38
CA ILE A 133 -7.63 -12.15 -14.73
C ILE A 133 -8.68 -12.88 -15.58
N SER A 134 -8.43 -14.15 -15.88
CA SER A 134 -9.44 -15.05 -16.45
C SER A 134 -10.10 -15.86 -15.33
N LEU A 135 -11.44 -15.90 -15.32
CA LEU A 135 -12.20 -16.75 -14.42
C LEU A 135 -12.38 -18.18 -14.94
N SER A 136 -11.71 -18.53 -16.06
CA SER A 136 -11.77 -19.89 -16.60
C SER A 136 -11.00 -20.87 -15.72
N ASP A 137 -11.72 -21.79 -15.11
CA ASP A 137 -11.22 -22.84 -14.23
C ASP A 137 -10.99 -24.20 -14.94
N LEU A 138 -11.02 -24.20 -16.29
CA LEU A 138 -10.78 -25.41 -17.09
C LEU A 138 -9.35 -25.92 -17.00
N MET A 139 -8.37 -25.00 -17.00
CA MET A 139 -6.92 -25.30 -17.00
C MET A 139 -6.23 -24.80 -15.74
N THR A 140 -6.90 -23.99 -14.91
CA THR A 140 -6.34 -23.40 -13.70
C THR A 140 -7.28 -23.69 -12.53
N PRO A 141 -6.82 -24.33 -11.43
CA PRO A 141 -7.64 -24.56 -10.24
C PRO A 141 -8.23 -23.27 -9.69
N TRP A 142 -9.46 -23.34 -9.20
CA TRP A 142 -10.16 -22.17 -8.66
C TRP A 142 -9.42 -21.48 -7.53
N GLU A 143 -8.78 -22.21 -6.64
CA GLU A 143 -7.99 -21.68 -5.51
C GLU A 143 -6.85 -20.76 -5.98
N VAL A 144 -6.27 -21.05 -7.15
CA VAL A 144 -5.25 -20.21 -7.77
C VAL A 144 -5.86 -18.92 -8.32
N ILE A 145 -7.04 -19.02 -8.95
CA ILE A 145 -7.77 -17.88 -9.47
C ILE A 145 -8.20 -16.97 -8.32
N GLU A 146 -8.82 -17.54 -7.26
CA GLU A 146 -9.25 -16.79 -6.08
C GLU A 146 -8.09 -16.04 -5.40
N ARG A 147 -6.93 -16.67 -5.28
CA ARG A 147 -5.72 -16.02 -4.74
C ARG A 147 -5.29 -14.82 -5.60
N ARG A 148 -5.36 -14.93 -6.93
CA ARG A 148 -5.06 -13.83 -7.85
C ARG A 148 -6.07 -12.69 -7.74
N ILE A 149 -7.35 -13.01 -7.57
CA ILE A 149 -8.41 -12.02 -7.33
C ILE A 149 -8.14 -11.24 -6.04
N LYS A 150 -7.84 -11.93 -4.93
CA LYS A 150 -7.49 -11.29 -3.65
C LYS A 150 -6.27 -10.38 -3.80
N ALA A 151 -5.22 -10.85 -4.45
CA ALA A 151 -4.02 -10.04 -4.69
C ALA A 151 -4.30 -8.79 -5.54
N ALA A 152 -5.17 -8.89 -6.56
CA ALA A 152 -5.58 -7.77 -7.38
C ALA A 152 -6.41 -6.74 -6.59
N ALA A 153 -7.31 -7.21 -5.72
CA ALA A 153 -8.13 -6.36 -4.87
C ALA A 153 -7.29 -5.62 -3.84
N THR A 154 -6.45 -6.33 -3.07
CA THR A 154 -5.56 -5.75 -2.04
C THR A 154 -4.47 -4.86 -2.64
N GLY A 155 -3.93 -5.23 -3.83
CA GLY A 155 -2.91 -4.44 -4.53
C GLY A 155 -3.44 -3.20 -5.25
N ASP A 156 -4.75 -2.94 -5.16
CA ASP A 156 -5.44 -1.79 -5.76
C ASP A 156 -5.23 -1.64 -7.29
N PHE A 157 -5.08 -2.76 -8.02
CA PHE A 157 -4.98 -2.73 -9.48
C PHE A 157 -6.33 -2.48 -10.15
N VAL A 158 -6.35 -1.67 -11.20
CA VAL A 158 -7.46 -1.75 -12.16
C VAL A 158 -7.50 -3.18 -12.70
N THR A 159 -8.66 -3.81 -12.72
CA THR A 159 -8.74 -5.24 -13.03
C THR A 159 -9.65 -5.52 -14.23
N ALA A 160 -9.08 -6.11 -15.28
CA ALA A 160 -9.83 -6.61 -16.43
C ALA A 160 -10.15 -8.09 -16.24
N VAL A 161 -11.43 -8.45 -16.33
CA VAL A 161 -11.92 -9.81 -16.10
C VAL A 161 -12.33 -10.43 -17.42
N TYR A 162 -11.67 -11.53 -17.77
CA TYR A 162 -11.96 -12.37 -18.93
C TYR A 162 -12.70 -13.63 -18.54
N ASN A 163 -13.45 -14.18 -19.50
CA ASN A 163 -14.25 -15.39 -19.28
C ASN A 163 -15.13 -15.32 -18.03
N PRO A 164 -15.86 -14.21 -17.83
CA PRO A 164 -16.52 -13.92 -16.55
C PRO A 164 -17.63 -14.94 -16.23
N LYS A 165 -18.35 -15.43 -17.23
CA LYS A 165 -19.47 -16.36 -17.06
C LYS A 165 -19.54 -17.37 -18.21
N SER A 166 -20.03 -18.57 -17.95
CA SER A 166 -20.39 -19.56 -18.95
C SER A 166 -21.47 -20.48 -18.37
N HIS A 167 -21.99 -21.39 -19.17
CA HIS A 167 -23.04 -22.32 -18.70
C HIS A 167 -22.64 -23.11 -17.43
N GLY A 168 -21.38 -23.54 -17.33
CA GLY A 168 -20.89 -24.28 -16.17
C GLY A 168 -20.17 -23.38 -15.13
N ARG A 169 -20.00 -22.10 -15.40
CA ARG A 169 -19.24 -21.13 -14.61
C ARG A 169 -20.12 -19.91 -14.33
N TYR A 170 -20.97 -19.99 -13.29
CA TYR A 170 -21.99 -18.99 -12.97
C TYR A 170 -21.77 -18.28 -11.64
N TRP A 171 -21.06 -18.88 -10.68
CA TRP A 171 -20.86 -18.35 -9.33
C TRP A 171 -19.53 -17.62 -9.14
N GLN A 172 -18.55 -17.84 -10.01
CA GLN A 172 -17.19 -17.30 -9.87
C GLN A 172 -17.17 -15.77 -9.91
N LEU A 173 -18.04 -15.15 -10.72
CA LEU A 173 -18.14 -13.70 -10.82
C LEU A 173 -18.76 -13.07 -9.57
N TYR A 174 -19.71 -13.73 -8.92
CA TYR A 174 -20.23 -13.32 -7.61
C TYR A 174 -19.14 -13.35 -6.55
N ARG A 175 -18.37 -14.44 -6.52
CA ARG A 175 -17.27 -14.58 -5.58
C ARG A 175 -16.18 -13.52 -5.79
N LEU A 176 -15.91 -13.17 -7.05
CA LEU A 176 -14.99 -12.06 -7.36
C LEU A 176 -15.54 -10.75 -6.80
N GLN A 177 -16.80 -10.43 -7.01
CA GLN A 177 -17.44 -9.21 -6.49
C GLN A 177 -17.35 -9.15 -4.97
N GLU A 178 -17.67 -10.23 -4.25
CA GLU A 178 -17.53 -10.32 -2.80
C GLU A 178 -16.11 -9.99 -2.33
N LEU A 179 -15.09 -10.60 -2.96
CA LEU A 179 -13.69 -10.40 -2.60
C LEU A 179 -13.23 -8.97 -2.83
N PHE A 180 -13.70 -8.34 -3.91
CA PHE A 180 -13.40 -6.93 -4.16
C PHE A 180 -14.10 -6.00 -3.17
N LEU A 181 -15.36 -6.30 -2.77
CA LEU A 181 -16.09 -5.52 -1.78
C LEU A 181 -15.50 -5.60 -0.35
N MET A 182 -14.72 -6.64 -0.05
CA MET A 182 -13.95 -6.72 1.22
C MET A 182 -12.82 -5.69 1.28
N GLU A 183 -12.26 -5.30 0.13
CA GLU A 183 -11.07 -4.45 0.03
C GLU A 183 -11.37 -3.06 -0.54
N ARG A 184 -12.50 -2.87 -1.22
CA ARG A 184 -12.86 -1.65 -1.95
C ARG A 184 -14.26 -1.14 -1.63
N SER A 185 -14.44 0.17 -1.79
CA SER A 185 -15.75 0.80 -1.65
C SER A 185 -16.78 0.22 -2.63
N ALA A 186 -18.02 0.12 -2.19
CA ALA A 186 -19.15 -0.21 -3.05
C ALA A 186 -19.33 0.80 -4.21
N ASP A 187 -18.84 2.03 -4.07
CA ASP A 187 -18.86 3.08 -5.09
C ASP A 187 -17.75 2.96 -6.13
N THR A 188 -16.83 1.98 -5.98
CA THR A 188 -15.75 1.75 -6.97
C THR A 188 -16.36 1.55 -8.36
N PRO A 189 -15.90 2.29 -9.39
CA PRO A 189 -16.44 2.17 -10.74
C PRO A 189 -16.25 0.78 -11.33
N VAL A 190 -17.29 0.27 -11.94
CA VAL A 190 -17.26 -0.97 -12.74
C VAL A 190 -17.85 -0.66 -14.11
N GLY A 191 -17.15 -1.05 -15.15
CA GLY A 191 -17.66 -0.99 -16.52
C GLY A 191 -17.62 -2.34 -17.17
N TYR A 192 -18.59 -2.64 -18.00
CA TYR A 192 -18.54 -3.84 -18.81
C TYR A 192 -19.01 -3.59 -20.23
N VAL A 193 -18.39 -4.32 -21.14
CA VAL A 193 -18.68 -4.24 -22.55
C VAL A 193 -18.94 -5.63 -23.07
N ARG A 194 -20.14 -5.85 -23.56
CA ARG A 194 -20.56 -7.05 -24.26
C ARG A 194 -20.22 -6.88 -25.73
N GLN A 195 -19.66 -7.90 -26.34
CA GLN A 195 -19.32 -7.94 -27.78
C GLN A 195 -18.55 -6.69 -28.26
N ALA A 196 -17.50 -6.30 -27.53
CA ALA A 196 -16.70 -5.12 -27.85
C ALA A 196 -16.19 -5.14 -29.30
N GLY A 197 -16.45 -4.07 -30.06
CA GLY A 197 -16.07 -3.93 -31.45
C GLY A 197 -16.96 -4.67 -32.46
N ARG A 198 -18.09 -5.24 -32.04
CA ARG A 198 -19.03 -5.97 -32.89
C ARG A 198 -20.35 -5.22 -33.03
N PRO A 199 -21.21 -5.58 -34.03
CA PRO A 199 -22.49 -4.88 -34.25
C PRO A 199 -23.43 -4.86 -33.02
N GLU A 200 -23.41 -5.91 -32.21
CA GLU A 200 -24.26 -6.05 -31.02
C GLU A 200 -23.55 -5.54 -29.75
N GLN A 201 -22.63 -4.59 -29.90
CA GLN A 201 -21.90 -3.99 -28.79
C GLN A 201 -22.83 -3.28 -27.80
N GLU A 202 -22.70 -3.63 -26.53
CA GLU A 202 -23.36 -2.96 -25.42
C GLU A 202 -22.33 -2.50 -24.41
N VAL A 203 -22.50 -1.24 -23.91
CA VAL A 203 -21.58 -0.63 -22.94
C VAL A 203 -22.38 -0.21 -21.73
N LYS A 204 -21.94 -0.64 -20.54
CA LYS A 204 -22.58 -0.24 -19.28
C LYS A 204 -21.53 0.19 -18.26
N VAL A 205 -21.81 1.30 -17.55
CA VAL A 205 -21.02 1.82 -16.42
C VAL A 205 -21.89 1.77 -15.18
N THR A 206 -21.35 1.25 -14.10
CA THR A 206 -22.00 1.07 -12.81
C THR A 206 -20.96 1.18 -11.68
N THR A 207 -21.31 0.81 -10.47
CA THR A 207 -20.39 0.69 -9.32
C THR A 207 -20.31 -0.75 -8.85
N LEU A 208 -19.28 -1.06 -8.06
CA LEU A 208 -19.03 -2.42 -7.56
C LEU A 208 -20.20 -2.97 -6.72
N GLY A 209 -20.83 -2.11 -5.91
CA GLY A 209 -21.99 -2.49 -5.11
C GLY A 209 -23.28 -2.63 -5.91
N ALA A 210 -23.42 -1.92 -7.03
CA ALA A 210 -24.60 -1.98 -7.91
C ALA A 210 -24.42 -2.92 -9.13
N PHE A 211 -23.23 -3.51 -9.27
CA PHE A 211 -22.92 -4.45 -10.34
C PHE A 211 -23.69 -5.76 -10.14
N ASP A 212 -24.47 -6.14 -11.14
CA ASP A 212 -25.20 -7.42 -11.13
C ASP A 212 -24.49 -8.45 -12.03
N PRO A 213 -23.91 -9.53 -11.49
CA PRO A 213 -23.31 -10.61 -12.27
C PRO A 213 -24.30 -11.30 -13.25
N GLU A 214 -25.61 -11.16 -13.07
CA GLU A 214 -26.59 -11.73 -14.00
C GLU A 214 -26.67 -11.00 -15.35
N ASP A 215 -26.27 -9.74 -15.41
CA ASP A 215 -26.15 -8.97 -16.65
C ASP A 215 -25.00 -9.48 -17.57
N ILE A 216 -24.16 -10.37 -17.10
CA ILE A 216 -22.90 -10.75 -17.73
C ILE A 216 -23.03 -12.12 -18.41
N ASP A 217 -22.51 -12.20 -19.63
CA ASP A 217 -22.39 -13.43 -20.41
C ASP A 217 -20.92 -13.74 -20.79
N MET A 218 -20.70 -14.80 -21.57
CA MET A 218 -19.38 -15.22 -22.02
C MET A 218 -18.72 -14.28 -23.03
N PHE A 219 -19.48 -13.36 -23.62
CA PHE A 219 -19.00 -12.38 -24.62
C PHE A 219 -18.69 -11.02 -24.00
N THR A 220 -18.70 -10.95 -22.69
CA THR A 220 -18.52 -9.71 -21.94
C THR A 220 -17.13 -9.63 -21.34
N VAL A 221 -16.53 -8.43 -21.38
CA VAL A 221 -15.35 -8.05 -20.63
C VAL A 221 -15.75 -7.09 -19.53
N VAL A 222 -15.33 -7.35 -18.29
CA VAL A 222 -15.60 -6.49 -17.13
C VAL A 222 -14.32 -5.79 -16.73
N LEU A 223 -14.38 -4.48 -16.49
CA LEU A 223 -13.30 -3.68 -15.93
C LEU A 223 -13.73 -3.11 -14.57
N ILE A 224 -12.94 -3.37 -13.55
CA ILE A 224 -13.14 -2.87 -12.19
C ILE A 224 -12.08 -1.81 -11.93
N GLY A 225 -12.49 -0.60 -11.58
CA GLY A 225 -11.61 0.50 -11.23
C GLY A 225 -10.82 0.26 -9.94
N ASN A 226 -9.86 1.11 -9.63
CA ASN A 226 -9.14 1.12 -8.36
C ASN A 226 -9.69 2.20 -7.41
N SER A 227 -9.04 2.41 -6.26
CA SER A 227 -9.46 3.39 -5.25
C SER A 227 -9.48 4.85 -5.76
N GLN A 228 -8.76 5.13 -6.85
CA GLN A 228 -8.68 6.47 -7.45
C GLN A 228 -9.62 6.64 -8.65
N SER A 229 -10.23 5.57 -9.13
CA SER A 229 -11.14 5.61 -10.27
C SER A 229 -12.44 6.31 -9.90
N TYR A 230 -12.99 7.07 -10.84
CA TYR A 230 -14.29 7.75 -10.68
C TYR A 230 -15.08 7.76 -11.99
N ILE A 231 -16.37 8.04 -11.89
CA ILE A 231 -17.27 8.18 -13.04
C ILE A 231 -17.50 9.67 -13.31
N ALA A 232 -17.27 10.10 -14.54
CA ALA A 232 -17.60 11.44 -15.03
C ALA A 232 -18.23 11.34 -16.42
N ASP A 233 -19.35 12.01 -16.63
CA ASP A 233 -20.11 12.01 -17.89
C ASP A 233 -20.35 10.61 -18.48
N GLY A 234 -20.68 9.65 -17.60
CA GLY A 234 -20.92 8.26 -18.00
C GLY A 234 -19.65 7.49 -18.42
N LYS A 235 -18.45 8.03 -18.14
CA LYS A 235 -17.15 7.40 -18.42
C LYS A 235 -16.40 7.11 -17.14
N ILE A 236 -15.60 6.05 -17.15
CA ILE A 236 -14.69 5.70 -16.07
C ILE A 236 -13.34 6.34 -16.36
N ILE A 237 -12.80 7.04 -15.37
CA ILE A 237 -11.49 7.66 -15.42
C ILE A 237 -10.65 7.15 -14.24
N THR A 238 -9.48 6.61 -14.55
CA THR A 238 -8.45 6.32 -13.54
C THR A 238 -7.32 7.32 -13.73
N PRO A 239 -7.19 8.33 -12.86
CA PRO A 239 -6.28 9.46 -13.06
C PRO A 239 -4.83 9.06 -12.83
N ARG A 240 -3.90 9.65 -13.57
CA ARG A 240 -2.44 9.54 -13.35
C ARG A 240 -1.87 10.64 -12.46
N GLY A 241 -2.74 11.51 -11.90
CA GLY A 241 -2.33 12.58 -10.99
C GLY A 241 -1.86 13.88 -11.66
N TYR A 242 -2.02 14.04 -13.00
CA TYR A 242 -1.66 15.29 -13.70
C TYR A 242 -2.55 16.47 -13.30
N TYR A 243 -3.83 16.21 -13.07
CA TYR A 243 -4.79 17.22 -12.60
C TYR A 243 -5.32 16.72 -11.25
N ARG A 244 -4.91 17.35 -10.16
CA ARG A 244 -5.64 17.26 -8.89
C ARG A 244 -6.91 18.08 -9.09
N SER A 245 -8.04 17.44 -9.41
CA SER A 245 -9.32 18.13 -9.35
C SER A 245 -9.56 18.53 -7.89
N GLU A 246 -9.90 19.80 -7.66
CA GLU A 246 -10.34 20.30 -6.35
C GLU A 246 -11.57 19.55 -5.79
N LYS A 247 -12.20 18.67 -6.59
CA LYS A 247 -13.31 17.79 -6.22
C LYS A 247 -12.88 16.44 -5.62
N CYS A 248 -11.65 16.00 -5.81
CA CYS A 248 -11.01 15.00 -4.95
C CYS A 248 -10.27 15.77 -3.85
N GLU A 249 -11.00 16.39 -2.94
CA GLU A 249 -10.54 16.56 -1.59
C GLU A 249 -10.46 15.16 -0.93
N VAL A 250 -9.49 14.35 -1.30
CA VAL A 250 -8.65 13.78 -0.29
C VAL A 250 -8.05 15.02 0.36
N LYS A 251 -8.65 15.48 1.49
CA LYS A 251 -7.95 16.35 2.42
C LYS A 251 -6.55 15.79 2.44
N SER A 252 -5.58 16.59 2.01
CA SER A 252 -4.19 16.24 2.18
C SER A 252 -3.94 16.30 3.70
N GLU A 253 -4.46 15.32 4.41
CA GLU A 253 -3.83 14.90 5.64
C GLU A 253 -2.42 14.63 5.17
N LYS A 254 -1.48 15.46 5.65
CA LYS A 254 -0.08 15.35 5.30
C LYS A 254 0.24 13.85 5.35
N ILE A 255 0.81 13.28 4.29
CA ILE A 255 1.00 11.82 4.15
C ILE A 255 1.61 11.22 5.43
N GLY A 256 2.53 11.94 6.09
CA GLY A 256 3.09 11.55 7.38
C GLY A 256 2.07 11.46 8.51
N ALA A 257 1.04 12.31 8.53
CA ALA A 257 0.02 12.28 9.58
C ALA A 257 -0.93 11.08 9.41
N SER A 258 -1.32 10.74 8.19
CA SER A 258 -2.16 9.56 7.91
C SER A 258 -1.43 8.26 8.24
N ILE A 259 -0.15 8.14 7.89
CA ILE A 259 0.69 6.98 8.24
C ILE A 259 0.80 6.83 9.77
N MET A 260 1.00 7.92 10.52
CA MET A 260 1.05 7.85 11.98
C MET A 260 -0.28 7.41 12.60
N ILE A 261 -1.40 7.93 12.10
CA ILE A 261 -2.74 7.53 12.58
C ILE A 261 -2.98 6.04 12.34
N GLU A 262 -2.65 5.55 11.15
CA GLU A 262 -2.78 4.13 10.81
C GLU A 262 -1.86 3.27 11.69
N SER A 263 -0.60 3.66 11.86
CA SER A 263 0.34 2.98 12.75
C SER A 263 -0.18 2.91 14.20
N PHE A 264 -0.71 4.01 14.74
CA PHE A 264 -1.26 4.02 16.10
C PHE A 264 -2.51 3.13 16.24
N ARG A 265 -3.36 3.08 15.22
CA ARG A 265 -4.52 2.17 15.19
C ARG A 265 -4.08 0.71 15.14
N THR A 266 -3.10 0.39 14.30
CA THR A 266 -2.53 -0.95 14.20
C THR A 266 -1.93 -1.39 15.52
N ILE A 267 -1.05 -0.57 16.12
CA ILE A 267 -0.45 -0.87 17.43
C ILE A 267 -1.53 -1.05 18.49
N ALA A 268 -2.53 -0.16 18.53
CA ALA A 268 -3.61 -0.25 19.52
C ALA A 268 -4.45 -1.53 19.41
N SER A 269 -4.56 -2.11 18.20
CA SER A 269 -5.28 -3.37 17.97
C SER A 269 -4.46 -4.60 18.36
N GLU A 270 -3.12 -4.48 18.45
CA GLU A 270 -2.19 -5.57 18.77
C GLU A 270 -1.75 -5.59 20.24
N LEU A 271 -2.16 -4.60 21.05
CA LEU A 271 -1.84 -4.58 22.50
C LEU A 271 -2.44 -5.81 23.21
N LYS A 272 -1.66 -6.43 24.10
CA LYS A 272 -2.05 -7.62 24.87
C LYS A 272 -3.21 -7.37 25.85
N LYS A 273 -3.39 -6.14 26.31
CA LYS A 273 -4.44 -5.74 27.27
C LYS A 273 -4.86 -4.30 27.06
N ASP A 274 -5.98 -3.91 27.64
CA ASP A 274 -6.41 -2.51 27.63
C ASP A 274 -5.69 -1.73 28.75
N TYR A 275 -5.36 -0.48 28.45
CA TYR A 275 -4.64 0.43 29.33
C TYR A 275 -5.43 1.72 29.55
N PRO A 276 -5.29 2.42 30.71
CA PRO A 276 -5.77 3.78 30.86
C PRO A 276 -5.26 4.69 29.74
N LEU A 277 -6.07 5.65 29.32
CA LEU A 277 -5.80 6.47 28.12
C LEU A 277 -4.42 7.16 28.13
N ASP A 278 -4.03 7.69 29.26
CA ASP A 278 -2.75 8.38 29.44
C ASP A 278 -1.54 7.43 29.28
N HIS A 279 -1.61 6.25 29.90
CA HIS A 279 -0.59 5.20 29.75
C HIS A 279 -0.59 4.67 28.32
N LYS A 280 -1.77 4.35 27.77
CA LYS A 280 -1.93 3.87 26.39
C LYS A 280 -1.30 4.83 25.38
N TRP A 281 -1.53 6.14 25.56
CA TRP A 281 -0.97 7.14 24.67
C TRP A 281 0.57 7.17 24.68
N ALA A 282 1.19 7.16 25.87
CA ALA A 282 2.65 7.04 25.98
C ALA A 282 3.17 5.74 25.38
N LEU A 283 2.47 4.63 25.58
CA LEU A 283 2.84 3.32 25.06
C LEU A 283 2.78 3.26 23.52
N LEU A 284 1.70 3.80 22.92
CA LEU A 284 1.60 3.89 21.45
C LEU A 284 2.74 4.69 20.83
N HIS A 285 3.11 5.81 21.46
CA HIS A 285 4.27 6.60 21.04
C HIS A 285 5.58 5.81 21.18
N ALA A 286 5.76 5.08 22.28
CA ALA A 286 6.95 4.28 22.52
C ALA A 286 7.08 3.12 21.51
N ILE A 287 6.02 2.34 21.30
CA ILE A 287 6.01 1.24 20.33
C ILE A 287 6.18 1.75 18.91
N HIS A 288 5.48 2.83 18.52
CA HIS A 288 5.67 3.43 17.19
C HIS A 288 7.13 3.82 16.92
N THR A 289 7.83 4.35 17.92
CA THR A 289 9.22 4.80 17.78
C THR A 289 10.22 3.63 17.73
N THR A 290 9.92 2.52 18.41
CA THR A 290 10.85 1.40 18.57
C THR A 290 10.50 0.19 17.74
N ALA A 291 9.26 0.09 17.22
CA ALA A 291 8.65 -1.10 16.64
C ALA A 291 8.77 -2.34 17.57
N ASP A 292 8.73 -2.14 18.90
CA ASP A 292 9.01 -3.15 19.90
C ASP A 292 7.87 -3.23 20.94
N PHE A 293 7.09 -4.31 20.88
CA PHE A 293 5.99 -4.57 21.80
C PHE A 293 6.45 -4.96 23.23
N ASP A 294 7.75 -5.25 23.45
CA ASP A 294 8.26 -5.41 24.83
C ASP A 294 8.08 -4.12 25.65
N MET A 295 7.81 -2.99 25.00
CA MET A 295 7.46 -1.73 25.68
C MET A 295 6.25 -1.88 26.61
N GLU A 296 5.30 -2.78 26.32
CA GLU A 296 4.17 -3.08 27.20
C GLU A 296 4.60 -3.56 28.60
N ASP A 297 5.73 -4.26 28.66
CA ASP A 297 6.23 -4.87 29.90
C ASP A 297 7.22 -3.96 30.64
N ILE A 298 7.81 -2.95 29.97
CA ILE A 298 8.91 -2.13 30.52
C ILE A 298 8.59 -0.63 30.63
N LEU A 299 7.50 -0.16 29.98
CA LEU A 299 7.09 1.23 30.14
C LEU A 299 6.24 1.39 31.41
N TYR A 300 6.78 2.07 32.39
CA TYR A 300 6.08 2.46 33.60
C TYR A 300 5.64 3.92 33.52
N THR A 301 4.40 4.20 33.86
CA THR A 301 3.89 5.57 34.07
C THR A 301 3.18 5.64 35.43
N ASP A 302 3.38 6.71 36.17
CA ASP A 302 2.50 6.98 37.31
C ASP A 302 1.06 7.19 36.79
N PRO A 303 0.03 6.82 37.57
CA PRO A 303 -1.35 7.07 37.20
C PRO A 303 -1.58 8.55 36.83
N LYS A 304 -2.13 8.78 35.64
CA LYS A 304 -2.39 10.11 35.06
C LYS A 304 -1.16 11.01 34.89
N ALA A 305 0.05 10.45 34.80
CA ALA A 305 1.27 11.25 34.66
C ALA A 305 1.28 12.08 33.37
N VAL A 306 0.87 11.49 32.24
CA VAL A 306 0.81 12.19 30.94
C VAL A 306 -0.25 13.28 30.95
N GLU A 307 -1.44 12.99 31.44
CA GLU A 307 -2.52 13.95 31.59
C GLU A 307 -2.14 15.11 32.51
N THR A 308 -1.54 14.81 33.67
CA THR A 308 -1.09 15.82 34.65
C THR A 308 -0.06 16.77 34.06
N LEU A 309 0.94 16.22 33.36
CA LEU A 309 1.98 17.01 32.72
C LEU A 309 1.44 17.84 31.56
N TYR A 310 0.54 17.29 30.75
CA TYR A 310 -0.12 18.04 29.70
C TYR A 310 -0.95 19.21 30.26
N ASN A 311 -1.69 19.01 31.36
CA ASN A 311 -2.47 20.07 32.01
C ASN A 311 -1.58 21.19 32.54
N LYS A 312 -0.40 20.86 33.11
CA LYS A 312 0.61 21.86 33.54
C LYS A 312 1.20 22.64 32.34
N VAL A 313 1.33 21.99 31.18
CA VAL A 313 1.70 22.71 29.96
C VAL A 313 0.60 23.65 29.51
N LYS A 314 -0.65 23.19 29.51
CA LYS A 314 -1.82 23.94 29.06
C LYS A 314 -2.15 25.14 29.90
N ASP A 315 -1.99 25.06 31.23
CA ASP A 315 -2.23 26.17 32.18
C ASP A 315 -1.02 27.11 32.30
N GLY A 316 0.09 26.80 31.66
CA GLY A 316 1.31 27.60 31.62
C GLY A 316 2.18 27.47 32.86
N SER A 317 1.92 26.52 33.76
CA SER A 317 2.77 26.23 34.91
C SER A 317 4.02 25.44 34.56
N LEU A 318 4.02 24.73 33.43
CA LEU A 318 5.18 24.06 32.85
C LEU A 318 5.59 24.73 31.51
N LYS A 319 6.67 25.49 31.53
CA LYS A 319 7.18 26.23 30.36
C LYS A 319 8.48 25.71 29.77
N THR A 320 9.18 24.85 30.49
CA THR A 320 10.51 24.39 30.08
C THR A 320 10.64 22.87 30.17
N ILE A 321 11.13 22.26 29.10
CA ILE A 321 11.58 20.87 29.06
C ILE A 321 13.11 20.90 29.01
N VAL A 322 13.77 20.30 30.00
CA VAL A 322 15.20 20.13 30.03
C VAL A 322 15.57 18.73 29.57
N THR A 323 16.54 18.62 28.68
CA THR A 323 17.03 17.35 28.16
C THR A 323 18.50 17.12 28.48
N ASP A 324 18.91 15.86 28.63
CA ASP A 324 20.30 15.47 28.93
C ASP A 324 21.24 15.65 27.74
N VAL A 325 20.72 15.48 26.51
CA VAL A 325 21.49 15.61 25.25
C VAL A 325 20.68 16.31 24.16
N THR A 326 21.37 16.98 23.24
CA THR A 326 20.77 17.73 22.14
C THR A 326 19.90 16.86 21.21
N MET A 327 20.20 15.56 21.10
CA MET A 327 19.42 14.64 20.29
C MET A 327 17.98 14.48 20.81
N VAL A 328 17.77 14.51 22.12
CA VAL A 328 16.41 14.50 22.72
C VAL A 328 15.69 15.78 22.34
N THR A 329 16.33 16.95 22.54
CA THR A 329 15.76 18.27 22.19
C THR A 329 15.34 18.32 20.71
N SER A 330 16.21 17.81 19.83
CA SER A 330 15.96 17.82 18.37
C SER A 330 14.80 16.92 17.95
N GLY A 331 14.48 15.89 18.73
CA GLY A 331 13.35 14.97 18.48
C GLY A 331 12.00 15.48 19.01
N ILE A 332 11.97 16.54 19.80
CA ILE A 332 10.73 17.14 20.30
C ILE A 332 10.13 18.01 19.19
N ARG A 333 8.80 17.86 18.96
CA ARG A 333 8.06 18.56 17.89
C ARG A 333 8.04 20.06 18.10
N LYS A 334 8.70 20.79 17.20
CA LYS A 334 8.78 22.26 17.25
C LYS A 334 7.40 22.92 17.13
N GLY A 335 6.50 22.36 16.30
CA GLY A 335 5.13 22.86 16.16
C GLY A 335 4.35 22.79 17.48
N ALA A 336 4.46 21.66 18.20
CA ALA A 336 3.82 21.49 19.50
C ALA A 336 4.38 22.42 20.55
N LEU A 337 5.73 22.57 20.61
CA LEU A 337 6.38 23.52 21.51
C LEU A 337 5.90 24.95 21.26
N SER A 338 5.90 25.41 20.01
CA SER A 338 5.43 26.75 19.66
C SER A 338 3.96 26.98 19.98
N ARG A 339 3.09 26.00 19.68
CA ARG A 339 1.65 26.08 19.94
C ARG A 339 1.34 26.22 21.45
N LEU A 340 2.12 25.53 22.28
CA LEU A 340 1.89 25.44 23.71
C LEU A 340 2.72 26.44 24.52
N GLY A 341 3.59 27.22 23.88
CA GLY A 341 4.47 28.18 24.54
C GLY A 341 5.51 27.55 25.46
N VAL A 342 6.02 26.35 25.08
CA VAL A 342 7.02 25.60 25.84
C VAL A 342 8.37 25.68 25.13
N GLU A 343 9.44 25.81 25.89
CA GLU A 343 10.81 25.73 25.39
C GLU A 343 11.46 24.40 25.74
N ALA A 344 12.26 23.83 24.81
CA ALA A 344 13.09 22.67 25.07
C ALA A 344 14.56 23.11 25.11
N LYS A 345 15.26 22.84 26.21
CA LYS A 345 16.64 23.27 26.46
C LYS A 345 17.54 22.08 26.75
N CYS A 346 18.77 22.16 26.21
CA CYS A 346 19.87 21.27 26.55
C CYS A 346 21.12 22.09 26.86
N TYR A 347 21.68 21.92 28.04
CA TYR A 347 22.81 22.69 28.52
C TYR A 347 24.18 22.09 28.16
N LEU A 348 24.20 20.96 27.46
CA LEU A 348 25.44 20.22 27.14
C LEU A 348 26.48 21.06 26.36
N SER A 349 26.02 22.02 25.56
CA SER A 349 26.88 22.91 24.76
C SER A 349 27.10 24.28 25.41
N ASP A 350 26.58 24.53 26.61
CA ASP A 350 26.79 25.79 27.33
C ASP A 350 28.24 25.92 27.76
N PRO A 351 28.92 27.06 27.50
CA PRO A 351 30.29 27.27 27.88
C PRO A 351 30.54 27.10 29.40
N ARG A 352 29.60 27.44 30.22
CA ARG A 352 29.65 27.28 31.70
C ARG A 352 29.79 25.81 32.10
N VAL A 353 29.15 24.92 31.35
CA VAL A 353 29.24 23.47 31.58
C VAL A 353 30.63 22.94 31.28
N ALA A 354 31.28 23.43 30.22
CA ALA A 354 32.66 23.07 29.91
C ALA A 354 33.65 23.52 31.00
N ALA A 355 33.43 24.68 31.60
CA ALA A 355 34.23 25.21 32.71
C ALA A 355 33.99 24.46 34.04
N ALA A 356 32.79 23.93 34.26
CA ALA A 356 32.40 23.17 35.46
C ALA A 356 32.76 21.69 35.43
N GLN A 357 33.16 21.16 34.27
CA GLN A 357 33.57 19.76 34.12
C GLN A 357 34.90 19.51 34.84
N THR A 358 34.95 18.47 35.68
CA THR A 358 36.14 17.99 36.37
C THR A 358 36.35 16.51 36.10
N GLN A 359 37.42 15.90 36.65
CA GLN A 359 37.64 14.45 36.56
C GLN A 359 36.52 13.65 37.23
N ASP A 360 35.83 14.21 38.22
CA ASP A 360 34.78 13.56 39.00
C ASP A 360 33.36 13.90 38.53
N ILE A 361 33.20 14.88 37.62
CA ILE A 361 31.89 15.36 37.18
C ILE A 361 31.81 15.30 35.67
N THR A 362 30.86 14.47 35.18
CA THR A 362 30.62 14.38 33.73
C THR A 362 29.99 15.68 33.20
N ARG A 363 30.22 15.95 31.92
CA ARG A 363 29.61 17.11 31.23
C ARG A 363 28.09 17.16 31.34
N THR A 364 27.41 15.99 31.30
CA THR A 364 25.99 15.89 31.45
C THR A 364 25.51 16.18 32.88
N GLN A 365 26.27 15.77 33.91
CA GLN A 365 25.99 16.15 35.30
C GLN A 365 26.09 17.67 35.52
N ALA A 366 27.19 18.29 35.01
CA ALA A 366 27.35 19.73 35.08
C ALA A 366 26.20 20.48 34.38
N GLY A 367 25.76 19.95 33.21
CA GLY A 367 24.61 20.49 32.49
C GLY A 367 23.28 20.44 33.28
N ILE A 368 23.05 19.34 34.01
CA ILE A 368 21.84 19.24 34.87
C ILE A 368 21.93 20.17 36.09
N ARG A 369 23.10 20.35 36.70
CA ARG A 369 23.28 21.33 37.79
C ARG A 369 22.88 22.72 37.33
N LEU A 370 23.43 23.17 36.20
CA LEU A 370 23.12 24.47 35.62
C LEU A 370 21.63 24.59 35.23
N ALA A 371 21.05 23.53 34.64
CA ALA A 371 19.63 23.49 34.29
C ALA A 371 18.71 23.63 35.52
N VAL A 372 19.06 22.99 36.65
CA VAL A 372 18.33 23.10 37.91
C VAL A 372 18.40 24.48 38.53
N GLU A 373 19.57 25.14 38.42
CA GLU A 373 19.74 26.54 38.89
C GLU A 373 18.82 27.51 38.12
N GLU A 374 18.61 27.30 36.81
CA GLU A 374 17.77 28.16 35.96
C GLU A 374 16.32 27.75 35.93
N HIS A 375 16.01 26.44 35.96
CA HIS A 375 14.70 25.84 35.79
C HIS A 375 14.47 24.69 36.79
N PRO A 376 14.39 24.94 38.09
CA PRO A 376 14.25 23.89 39.11
C PRO A 376 12.93 23.10 39.00
N ASP A 377 11.92 23.69 38.34
CA ASP A 377 10.54 23.20 38.17
C ASP A 377 10.25 22.66 36.75
N ALA A 378 11.27 22.50 35.91
CA ALA A 378 11.11 21.99 34.55
C ALA A 378 10.63 20.51 34.50
N LEU A 379 10.15 20.07 33.33
CA LEU A 379 10.10 18.66 32.96
C LEU A 379 11.49 18.21 32.52
N PHE A 380 12.08 17.23 33.23
CA PHE A 380 13.39 16.69 32.88
C PHE A 380 13.25 15.40 32.10
N ALA A 381 13.88 15.33 30.91
CA ALA A 381 13.82 14.15 30.02
C ALA A 381 15.24 13.62 29.73
N PHE A 382 15.47 12.38 30.09
CA PHE A 382 16.77 11.68 29.97
C PHE A 382 16.66 10.56 28.95
N GLY A 383 17.47 10.63 27.88
CA GLY A 383 17.51 9.62 26.84
C GLY A 383 18.85 8.90 26.73
N ASN A 384 19.94 9.50 27.23
CA ASN A 384 21.28 8.97 27.03
C ASN A 384 22.12 8.82 28.31
N ALA A 385 22.08 9.79 29.24
CA ALA A 385 23.04 9.91 30.32
C ALA A 385 22.47 9.45 31.69
N PRO A 386 22.76 8.21 32.15
CA PRO A 386 22.38 7.76 33.49
C PRO A 386 22.93 8.65 34.60
N THR A 387 24.15 9.11 34.45
CA THR A 387 24.82 10.00 35.45
C THR A 387 24.11 11.33 35.61
N ALA A 388 23.51 11.87 34.54
CA ALA A 388 22.72 13.10 34.58
C ALA A 388 21.39 12.87 35.35
N LEU A 389 20.73 11.70 35.16
CA LEU A 389 19.52 11.33 35.91
C LEU A 389 19.84 11.15 37.41
N MET A 390 20.98 10.50 37.74
CA MET A 390 21.42 10.35 39.14
C MET A 390 21.68 11.69 39.79
N GLU A 391 22.32 12.63 39.07
CA GLU A 391 22.57 14.00 39.55
C GLU A 391 21.23 14.73 39.86
N LEU A 392 20.21 14.63 38.96
CA LEU A 392 18.91 15.22 39.25
C LEU A 392 18.30 14.61 40.52
N CYS A 393 18.37 13.30 40.71
CA CYS A 393 17.85 12.63 41.92
C CYS A 393 18.55 13.16 43.19
N ASP A 394 19.83 13.39 43.14
CA ASP A 394 20.59 13.97 44.29
C ASP A 394 20.21 15.43 44.56
N LEU A 395 19.97 16.22 43.52
CA LEU A 395 19.50 17.60 43.65
C LEU A 395 18.10 17.69 44.24
N ILE A 396 17.18 16.78 43.85
CA ILE A 396 15.84 16.66 44.42
C ILE A 396 15.94 16.32 45.93
N ARG A 397 16.74 15.34 46.31
CA ARG A 397 16.96 14.95 47.71
C ARG A 397 17.54 16.08 48.58
N LYS A 398 18.34 16.96 47.96
CA LYS A 398 18.93 18.15 48.62
C LYS A 398 17.98 19.34 48.64
N GLY A 399 16.72 19.18 48.12
CA GLY A 399 15.74 20.26 48.04
C GLY A 399 16.08 21.39 47.08
N LYS A 400 17.01 21.14 46.13
CA LYS A 400 17.44 22.11 45.12
C LYS A 400 16.65 22.05 43.81
N ALA A 401 16.02 20.93 43.52
CA ALA A 401 15.17 20.72 42.35
C ALA A 401 13.76 20.26 42.76
N HIS A 402 12.72 20.78 42.08
CA HIS A 402 11.34 20.48 42.28
C HIS A 402 10.65 20.18 40.94
N PRO A 403 11.09 19.16 40.18
CA PRO A 403 10.65 18.96 38.82
C PRO A 403 9.15 18.85 38.67
N ALA A 404 8.58 19.47 37.64
CA ALA A 404 7.18 19.25 37.23
C ALA A 404 6.92 17.80 36.86
N GLY A 405 7.92 17.10 36.33
CA GLY A 405 7.92 15.68 36.03
C GLY A 405 9.27 15.16 35.55
N ILE A 406 9.40 13.84 35.43
CA ILE A 406 10.63 13.16 35.00
C ILE A 406 10.31 12.10 33.94
N ILE A 407 11.00 12.16 32.79
CA ILE A 407 11.04 11.09 31.80
C ILE A 407 12.41 10.40 31.94
N ALA A 408 12.42 9.16 32.43
CA ALA A 408 13.62 8.38 32.70
C ALA A 408 13.76 7.25 31.65
N ALA A 409 14.38 7.56 30.52
CA ALA A 409 14.62 6.64 29.42
C ALA A 409 16.09 6.54 28.97
N PRO A 410 17.12 6.69 29.87
CA PRO A 410 18.49 6.49 29.43
C PRO A 410 18.72 5.07 28.97
N VAL A 411 19.57 4.90 27.93
CA VAL A 411 19.96 3.59 27.37
C VAL A 411 21.38 3.23 27.79
N GLY A 412 21.68 1.96 27.98
CA GLY A 412 23.06 1.52 28.21
C GLY A 412 23.22 0.36 29.17
N PHE A 413 24.47 0.14 29.62
CA PHE A 413 24.84 -1.04 30.39
C PHE A 413 25.39 -0.72 31.78
N VAL A 414 25.88 0.51 32.01
CA VAL A 414 26.52 0.95 33.25
C VAL A 414 25.59 1.97 33.94
N HIS A 415 25.22 1.72 35.19
CA HIS A 415 24.38 2.57 36.04
C HIS A 415 22.97 2.91 35.47
N VAL A 416 22.57 2.31 34.37
CA VAL A 416 21.26 2.64 33.71
C VAL A 416 20.09 2.17 34.56
N ARG A 417 20.12 0.93 35.07
CA ARG A 417 19.06 0.38 35.90
C ARG A 417 18.97 1.12 37.24
N GLU A 418 20.11 1.36 37.87
CA GLU A 418 20.23 2.05 39.13
C GLU A 418 19.66 3.47 39.03
N SER A 419 20.03 4.24 38.01
CA SER A 419 19.53 5.59 37.81
C SER A 419 18.02 5.67 37.68
N LYS A 420 17.40 4.71 36.98
CA LYS A 420 15.94 4.63 36.84
C LYS A 420 15.25 4.23 38.14
N HIS A 421 15.85 3.34 38.93
CA HIS A 421 15.32 2.98 40.24
C HIS A 421 15.39 4.14 41.24
N MET A 422 16.38 5.03 41.14
CA MET A 422 16.51 6.21 42.00
C MET A 422 15.34 7.21 41.83
N VAL A 423 14.62 7.17 40.69
CA VAL A 423 13.47 8.07 40.43
C VAL A 423 12.19 7.57 41.11
N LYS A 424 12.03 6.26 41.30
CA LYS A 424 10.80 5.65 41.84
C LYS A 424 10.34 6.19 43.20
N PRO A 425 11.21 6.47 44.18
CA PRO A 425 10.83 6.96 45.51
C PRO A 425 10.16 8.35 45.51
N PHE A 426 10.32 9.16 44.48
CA PHE A 426 9.74 10.52 44.43
C PHE A 426 8.26 10.46 44.07
N ARG A 427 7.36 10.13 45.04
CA ARG A 427 5.94 9.85 44.83
C ARG A 427 5.15 11.07 44.34
N ASP A 428 5.57 12.26 44.70
CA ASP A 428 4.87 13.53 44.38
C ASP A 428 5.27 14.09 43.00
N ILE A 429 6.23 13.48 42.31
CA ILE A 429 6.70 13.91 41.00
C ILE A 429 6.18 12.94 39.92
N PRO A 430 5.30 13.39 39.02
CA PRO A 430 4.83 12.57 37.90
C PRO A 430 6.00 12.03 37.07
N LYS A 431 6.02 10.73 36.79
CA LYS A 431 7.16 10.13 36.08
C LYS A 431 6.72 9.12 35.04
N ILE A 432 7.54 9.05 33.98
CA ILE A 432 7.48 8.04 32.94
C ILE A 432 8.86 7.36 32.90
N ILE A 433 8.93 6.05 33.10
CA ILE A 433 10.18 5.31 33.20
C ILE A 433 10.18 4.18 32.16
N VAL A 434 11.22 4.10 31.33
CA VAL A 434 11.48 2.91 30.52
C VAL A 434 12.40 1.99 31.30
N GLU A 435 11.87 0.94 31.88
CA GLU A 435 12.61 0.06 32.79
C GLU A 435 13.73 -0.73 32.11
N GLY A 436 14.62 -1.28 32.88
CA GLY A 436 15.71 -2.10 32.36
C GLY A 436 16.80 -1.28 31.62
N ARG A 437 17.41 -1.88 30.60
CA ARG A 437 18.52 -1.31 29.81
C ARG A 437 18.07 -0.61 28.55
N LYS A 438 16.85 -0.91 28.06
CA LYS A 438 16.27 -0.26 26.88
C LYS A 438 15.97 1.22 27.18
N GLY A 439 15.98 2.05 26.15
CA GLY A 439 15.81 3.49 26.23
C GLY A 439 16.35 4.15 24.97
N GLY A 440 16.72 5.41 25.08
CA GLY A 440 17.37 6.16 24.01
C GLY A 440 16.80 7.56 23.82
N SER A 441 17.56 8.41 23.15
CA SER A 441 17.18 9.80 22.90
C SER A 441 15.87 9.92 22.12
N ASN A 442 15.66 9.05 21.12
CA ASN A 442 14.41 9.04 20.34
C ASN A 442 13.21 8.68 21.22
N LEU A 443 13.40 7.71 22.15
CA LEU A 443 12.32 7.28 23.04
C LEU A 443 11.99 8.36 24.08
N ALA A 444 12.99 9.04 24.65
CA ALA A 444 12.76 10.19 25.52
C ALA A 444 12.02 11.33 24.81
N ALA A 445 12.42 11.64 23.58
CA ALA A 445 11.80 12.68 22.76
C ALA A 445 10.33 12.34 22.40
N THR A 446 10.05 11.08 22.03
CA THR A 446 8.70 10.66 21.70
C THR A 446 7.77 10.66 22.92
N LEU A 447 8.28 10.38 24.13
CA LEU A 447 7.52 10.51 25.37
C LEU A 447 7.23 11.97 25.74
N CYS A 448 8.15 12.91 25.43
CA CYS A 448 7.83 14.34 25.48
C CYS A 448 6.72 14.70 24.49
N ASN A 449 6.78 14.17 23.26
CA ASN A 449 5.74 14.40 22.25
C ASN A 449 4.38 13.82 22.67
N ALA A 450 4.36 12.67 23.35
CA ALA A 450 3.13 12.10 23.92
C ALA A 450 2.48 13.05 24.93
N ILE A 451 3.27 13.70 25.78
CA ILE A 451 2.75 14.72 26.72
C ILE A 451 2.21 15.92 25.93
N LEU A 452 2.97 16.47 24.99
CA LEU A 452 2.61 17.69 24.24
C LEU A 452 1.39 17.52 23.30
N THR A 453 0.99 16.29 23.01
CA THR A 453 -0.12 15.96 22.09
C THR A 453 -1.24 15.16 22.78
N PHE A 454 -1.32 15.15 24.09
CA PHE A 454 -2.28 14.33 24.83
C PHE A 454 -3.75 14.66 24.53
N ASP A 455 -4.08 15.89 24.13
CA ASP A 455 -5.42 16.26 23.69
C ASP A 455 -5.90 15.51 22.42
N ASP A 456 -5.00 14.90 21.68
CA ASP A 456 -5.28 14.08 20.50
C ASP A 456 -5.44 12.57 20.84
N ALA A 457 -5.16 12.17 22.08
CA ALA A 457 -5.11 10.78 22.50
C ALA A 457 -6.45 10.03 22.30
N ALA A 458 -7.57 10.67 22.64
CA ALA A 458 -8.90 10.06 22.53
C ALA A 458 -9.30 9.73 21.07
N GLN A 459 -8.74 10.45 20.09
CA GLN A 459 -9.01 10.27 18.67
C GLN A 459 -7.91 9.50 17.95
N LEU A 460 -6.86 9.10 18.66
CA LEU A 460 -5.64 8.48 18.10
C LEU A 460 -5.06 9.28 16.90
N LYS A 461 -5.00 10.62 17.04
CA LYS A 461 -4.49 11.52 16.00
C LYS A 461 -3.17 12.18 16.40
N PRO A 462 -2.04 11.43 16.39
CA PRO A 462 -0.75 11.93 16.88
C PRO A 462 -0.07 12.95 15.96
N GLY A 463 -0.71 13.39 14.90
CA GLY A 463 -0.11 14.14 13.81
C GLY A 463 -0.56 15.59 13.64
N ARG A 464 -1.29 16.20 14.62
CA ARG A 464 -1.83 17.57 14.48
C ARG A 464 -0.79 18.61 14.10
N ASP A 465 0.43 18.47 14.58
CA ASP A 465 1.52 19.45 14.40
C ASP A 465 2.57 19.01 13.35
N LEU A 466 2.27 18.03 12.51
CA LEU A 466 3.14 17.58 11.42
C LEU A 466 2.90 18.37 10.13
#